data_4e36a6154605c90444f38a70c5504188
#
_entry.id   4e36a6154605c90444f38a70c5504188
#
_cell.length_a   1.000
_cell.length_b   1.000
_cell.length_c   1.000
_cell.angle_alpha   90.00
_cell.angle_beta   90.00
_cell.angle_gamma   90.00
#
_symmetry.space_group_name_H-M   'P 1'
#
loop_
_entity.id
_entity.type
_entity.pdbx_description
1 polymer ?
#
loop_
_entity_poly.entity_id
_entity_poly.type
_entity_poly.pdbx_seq_one_letter_code
_entity_poly.pdbx_strand_id
1 'polypeptide(L)'
;MTGWGKTHDVAIATELRKGRRASTPVYETDLGTAYCGDSLKVLKSRPMQEQRGKVQLAFTSPPFPLNTKKSYGNLQGEDYIRWFAKFAPLLRDMVTEDGSIVIEIGNAWMPGQPTMSTHVLEAFLRFLKKGDLHLCQEFIWYNPARLPSPVEWVNKERSRVKDAFTRIWWMSPNPRPKADNRKVLREYSPSMKRLIETGKYNAGARPSEHHIGAESFKADNNGAIPPNVGGVDALPSMDGVITPKGFAEYLEETTNLLKAANTLSSDGYRKFCLDRGAPVHPARMPSTLVEFFVKFLTDEGDLVLDPFAGSNTTGAVAEGLGRRWLSIEADWTYAAHSIGRFEPDSVTATCEGFQVSKVEPEPPQSVDDGQATAASSASSSEMPLFTS
;
A
#
# COMPACT_ATOMS: atom_id res chain seq x y z
N MET A 1 4.37 -1.56 -19.30
CA MET A 1 3.64 -0.32 -19.69
C MET A 1 2.25 -0.75 -20.08
N THR A 2 1.21 -0.32 -19.37
CA THR A 2 -0.16 -0.68 -19.67
C THR A 2 -0.56 -0.11 -21.04
N GLY A 3 -0.98 -0.97 -21.96
CA GLY A 3 -1.28 -0.65 -23.36
C GLY A 3 -2.64 0.03 -23.61
N TRP A 4 -3.14 0.81 -22.65
CA TRP A 4 -4.42 1.50 -22.76
C TRP A 4 -4.39 2.73 -23.70
N GLY A 5 -5.31 2.82 -24.65
CA GLY A 5 -5.45 3.96 -25.55
C GLY A 5 -5.83 5.30 -24.88
N LYS A 6 -5.57 6.38 -25.57
CA LYS A 6 -6.03 7.72 -25.15
C LYS A 6 -7.48 7.90 -25.61
N THR A 7 -8.44 7.90 -24.69
CA THR A 7 -9.85 8.21 -25.00
C THR A 7 -10.42 9.23 -24.01
N HIS A 8 -11.33 10.07 -24.49
CA HIS A 8 -11.92 11.22 -23.78
C HIS A 8 -13.11 10.81 -22.88
N ASP A 9 -13.00 9.74 -22.09
CA ASP A 9 -14.15 9.10 -21.41
C ASP A 9 -14.53 9.70 -20.04
N VAL A 10 -14.11 10.92 -19.73
CA VAL A 10 -14.48 11.57 -18.44
C VAL A 10 -15.98 11.90 -18.37
N ALA A 11 -16.64 12.18 -19.52
CA ALA A 11 -18.06 12.48 -19.57
C ALA A 11 -18.96 11.27 -19.27
N ILE A 12 -18.53 10.07 -19.62
CA ILE A 12 -19.28 8.82 -19.46
C ILE A 12 -19.38 8.41 -17.99
N ALA A 13 -18.36 8.66 -17.20
CA ALA A 13 -18.31 8.28 -15.77
C ALA A 13 -19.42 8.94 -14.92
N THR A 14 -19.90 10.11 -15.29
CA THR A 14 -20.89 10.87 -14.51
C THR A 14 -22.34 10.41 -14.78
N GLU A 15 -22.64 9.99 -16.00
CA GLU A 15 -23.99 9.52 -16.35
C GLU A 15 -24.27 8.09 -15.88
N LEU A 16 -23.25 7.23 -15.86
CA LEU A 16 -23.36 5.84 -15.41
C LEU A 16 -23.65 5.68 -13.91
N ARG A 17 -23.49 6.75 -13.14
CA ARG A 17 -23.74 6.77 -11.67
C ARG A 17 -25.22 6.66 -11.31
N LYS A 18 -26.13 7.02 -12.22
CA LYS A 18 -27.59 7.02 -11.97
C LYS A 18 -28.19 5.64 -12.23
N GLY A 19 -28.53 4.91 -11.17
CA GLY A 19 -29.37 3.70 -11.25
C GLY A 19 -28.65 2.36 -11.00
N ARG A 20 -27.35 2.32 -10.70
CA ARG A 20 -26.64 1.06 -10.46
C ARG A 20 -26.88 0.52 -9.06
N ARG A 21 -27.06 -0.80 -8.98
CA ARG A 21 -27.08 -1.53 -7.71
C ARG A 21 -25.65 -1.68 -7.20
N ALA A 22 -25.43 -1.55 -5.90
CA ALA A 22 -24.13 -1.77 -5.24
C ALA A 22 -23.53 -3.17 -5.46
N SER A 23 -24.30 -4.09 -6.03
CA SER A 23 -23.91 -5.47 -6.34
C SER A 23 -23.47 -5.68 -7.79
N THR A 24 -23.43 -4.61 -8.62
CA THR A 24 -23.01 -4.73 -10.03
C THR A 24 -21.51 -4.44 -10.12
N PRO A 25 -20.69 -5.35 -10.69
CA PRO A 25 -19.29 -5.10 -10.94
C PRO A 25 -19.06 -3.84 -11.80
N VAL A 26 -17.97 -3.14 -11.54
CA VAL A 26 -17.47 -2.05 -12.40
C VAL A 26 -16.65 -2.65 -13.53
N TYR A 27 -15.76 -3.55 -13.19
CA TYR A 27 -15.01 -4.38 -14.12
C TYR A 27 -14.59 -5.69 -13.45
N GLU A 28 -14.24 -6.64 -14.28
CA GLU A 28 -13.70 -7.95 -13.88
C GLU A 28 -12.41 -8.22 -14.65
N THR A 29 -11.52 -8.96 -14.01
CA THR A 29 -10.29 -9.48 -14.61
C THR A 29 -10.29 -11.00 -14.51
N ASP A 30 -9.23 -11.64 -15.00
CA ASP A 30 -9.09 -13.10 -14.90
C ASP A 30 -9.18 -13.62 -13.46
N LEU A 31 -8.70 -12.83 -12.47
CA LEU A 31 -8.61 -13.27 -11.08
C LEU A 31 -9.46 -12.44 -10.11
N GLY A 32 -10.16 -11.41 -10.57
CA GLY A 32 -10.86 -10.56 -9.61
C GLY A 32 -11.97 -9.69 -10.13
N THR A 33 -12.63 -9.00 -9.19
CA THR A 33 -13.81 -8.16 -9.46
C THR A 33 -13.76 -6.88 -8.65
N ALA A 34 -13.97 -5.75 -9.30
CA ALA A 34 -14.11 -4.43 -8.69
C ALA A 34 -15.58 -4.01 -8.58
N TYR A 35 -15.96 -3.53 -7.41
CA TYR A 35 -17.31 -3.01 -7.13
C TYR A 35 -17.26 -1.53 -6.76
N CYS A 36 -18.30 -0.78 -7.12
CA CYS A 36 -18.45 0.61 -6.68
C CYS A 36 -19.67 0.75 -5.75
N GLY A 37 -19.43 1.31 -4.56
CA GLY A 37 -20.50 1.60 -3.61
C GLY A 37 -20.03 1.72 -2.17
N ASP A 38 -20.99 2.01 -1.29
CA ASP A 38 -20.78 1.98 0.16
C ASP A 38 -20.39 0.57 0.61
N SER A 39 -19.20 0.41 1.19
CA SER A 39 -18.64 -0.89 1.55
C SER A 39 -19.51 -1.67 2.54
N LEU A 40 -20.23 -0.99 3.47
CA LEU A 40 -21.18 -1.64 4.38
C LEU A 40 -22.38 -2.25 3.63
N LYS A 41 -22.77 -1.64 2.51
CA LYS A 41 -23.87 -2.15 1.68
C LYS A 41 -23.38 -3.23 0.73
N VAL A 42 -22.23 -3.02 0.09
CA VAL A 42 -21.66 -3.98 -0.86
C VAL A 42 -21.30 -5.29 -0.13
N LEU A 43 -20.66 -5.24 1.04
CA LEU A 43 -20.33 -6.44 1.84
C LEU A 43 -21.56 -7.27 2.24
N LYS A 44 -22.74 -6.64 2.31
CA LYS A 44 -24.03 -7.32 2.57
C LYS A 44 -24.76 -7.75 1.29
N SER A 45 -24.26 -7.43 0.11
CA SER A 45 -24.89 -7.82 -1.15
C SER A 45 -24.73 -9.32 -1.41
N ARG A 46 -25.63 -9.87 -2.23
CA ARG A 46 -25.62 -11.29 -2.55
C ARG A 46 -24.27 -11.81 -3.08
N PRO A 47 -23.60 -11.15 -4.06
CA PRO A 47 -22.31 -11.62 -4.54
C PRO A 47 -21.24 -11.70 -3.44
N MET A 48 -21.22 -10.73 -2.50
CA MET A 48 -20.30 -10.77 -1.38
C MET A 48 -20.68 -11.83 -0.34
N GLN A 49 -21.97 -12.05 -0.08
CA GLN A 49 -22.42 -13.09 0.86
C GLN A 49 -22.08 -14.50 0.35
N GLU A 50 -22.00 -14.71 -0.94
CA GLU A 50 -21.53 -15.96 -1.56
C GLU A 50 -20.03 -16.22 -1.34
N GLN A 51 -19.27 -15.18 -0.93
CA GLN A 51 -17.83 -15.25 -0.60
C GLN A 51 -17.54 -15.34 0.91
N ARG A 52 -18.57 -15.42 1.75
CA ARG A 52 -18.38 -15.58 3.21
C ARG A 52 -17.55 -16.81 3.53
N GLY A 53 -16.59 -16.64 4.45
CA GLY A 53 -15.67 -17.70 4.89
C GLY A 53 -14.68 -18.16 3.81
N LYS A 54 -14.48 -17.40 2.72
CA LYS A 54 -13.56 -17.75 1.63
C LYS A 54 -12.40 -16.77 1.46
N VAL A 55 -12.44 -15.62 2.10
CA VAL A 55 -11.37 -14.61 2.04
C VAL A 55 -10.22 -15.05 2.94
N GLN A 56 -9.03 -15.24 2.38
CA GLN A 56 -7.84 -15.56 3.18
C GLN A 56 -7.23 -14.30 3.79
N LEU A 57 -7.28 -13.18 3.07
CA LEU A 57 -6.74 -11.89 3.54
C LEU A 57 -7.71 -10.75 3.21
N ALA A 58 -8.19 -10.04 4.23
CA ALA A 58 -8.76 -8.71 4.07
C ALA A 58 -7.67 -7.69 4.39
N PHE A 59 -7.13 -7.00 3.36
CA PHE A 59 -6.09 -5.99 3.49
C PHE A 59 -6.63 -4.63 3.07
N THR A 60 -6.57 -3.61 3.95
CA THR A 60 -7.22 -2.35 3.65
C THR A 60 -6.65 -1.15 4.43
N SER A 61 -6.87 0.05 3.87
CA SER A 61 -6.62 1.34 4.51
C SER A 61 -7.89 2.19 4.47
N PRO A 62 -8.75 2.13 5.51
CA PRO A 62 -9.99 2.90 5.56
C PRO A 62 -9.71 4.41 5.69
N PRO A 63 -10.68 5.28 5.40
CA PRO A 63 -10.57 6.70 5.68
C PRO A 63 -10.14 6.97 7.12
N PHE A 64 -9.10 7.80 7.32
CA PHE A 64 -8.59 8.14 8.65
C PHE A 64 -9.45 9.22 9.31
N PRO A 65 -9.54 9.27 10.65
CA PRO A 65 -10.29 10.31 11.38
C PRO A 65 -9.53 11.64 11.44
N LEU A 66 -9.17 12.18 10.26
CA LEU A 66 -8.39 13.41 10.14
C LEU A 66 -9.24 14.63 10.44
N ASN A 67 -8.64 15.69 11.02
CA ASN A 67 -9.29 16.96 11.29
C ASN A 67 -9.71 17.69 10.00
N THR A 68 -8.98 17.53 8.91
CA THR A 68 -9.31 18.10 7.61
C THR A 68 -10.26 17.19 6.86
N LYS A 69 -11.44 17.71 6.50
CA LYS A 69 -12.41 16.96 5.68
C LYS A 69 -11.81 16.69 4.31
N LYS A 70 -11.80 15.43 3.92
CA LYS A 70 -11.34 14.98 2.60
C LYS A 70 -12.50 14.86 1.61
N SER A 71 -12.22 14.91 0.31
CA SER A 71 -13.22 14.79 -0.75
C SER A 71 -14.02 13.48 -0.68
N TYR A 72 -13.38 12.39 -0.26
CA TYR A 72 -14.01 11.08 -0.06
C TYR A 72 -14.77 10.95 1.27
N GLY A 73 -14.82 12.03 2.09
CA GLY A 73 -15.44 12.03 3.41
C GLY A 73 -14.60 11.34 4.48
N ASN A 74 -14.68 11.84 5.69
CA ASN A 74 -14.13 11.20 6.89
C ASN A 74 -14.98 11.61 8.10
N LEU A 75 -15.22 10.64 8.98
CA LEU A 75 -15.86 10.87 10.26
C LEU A 75 -14.80 11.17 11.31
N GLN A 76 -15.23 11.74 12.44
CA GLN A 76 -14.35 12.09 13.56
C GLN A 76 -14.95 11.59 14.88
N GLY A 77 -14.11 11.52 15.90
CA GLY A 77 -14.53 11.20 17.25
C GLY A 77 -15.32 9.90 17.36
N GLU A 78 -16.33 9.89 18.19
CA GLU A 78 -17.19 8.72 18.46
C GLU A 78 -17.96 8.24 17.21
N ASP A 79 -18.27 9.15 16.25
CA ASP A 79 -18.92 8.74 15.00
C ASP A 79 -18.02 7.88 14.14
N TYR A 80 -16.71 8.20 14.10
CA TYR A 80 -15.72 7.36 13.45
C TYR A 80 -15.60 6.01 14.13
N ILE A 81 -15.49 5.98 15.46
CA ILE A 81 -15.37 4.75 16.23
C ILE A 81 -16.57 3.83 15.99
N ARG A 82 -17.80 4.39 16.02
CA ARG A 82 -19.02 3.63 15.75
C ARG A 82 -19.11 3.12 14.31
N TRP A 83 -18.71 3.94 13.35
CA TRP A 83 -18.70 3.58 11.93
C TRP A 83 -17.69 2.48 11.65
N PHE A 84 -16.45 2.63 12.09
CA PHE A 84 -15.38 1.68 11.89
C PHE A 84 -15.70 0.31 12.51
N ALA A 85 -16.23 0.30 13.71
CA ALA A 85 -16.61 -0.93 14.40
C ALA A 85 -17.73 -1.74 13.69
N LYS A 86 -18.49 -1.14 12.74
CA LYS A 86 -19.50 -1.87 11.96
C LYS A 86 -18.87 -2.86 10.98
N PHE A 87 -17.64 -2.63 10.56
CA PHE A 87 -16.92 -3.49 9.64
C PHE A 87 -16.40 -4.76 10.30
N ALA A 88 -16.13 -4.73 11.61
CA ALA A 88 -15.51 -5.85 12.30
C ALA A 88 -16.26 -7.19 12.13
N PRO A 89 -17.56 -7.31 12.44
CA PRO A 89 -18.29 -8.55 12.22
C PRO A 89 -18.40 -8.92 10.74
N LEU A 90 -18.51 -7.93 9.84
CA LEU A 90 -18.61 -8.19 8.41
C LEU A 90 -17.32 -8.77 7.84
N LEU A 91 -16.16 -8.21 8.22
CA LEU A 91 -14.88 -8.74 7.76
C LEU A 91 -14.55 -10.08 8.40
N ARG A 92 -14.88 -10.24 9.70
CA ARG A 92 -14.76 -11.56 10.36
C ARG A 92 -15.56 -12.65 9.63
N ASP A 93 -16.77 -12.32 9.20
CA ASP A 93 -17.63 -13.27 8.48
C ASP A 93 -17.11 -13.60 7.08
N MET A 94 -16.36 -12.67 6.46
CA MET A 94 -15.79 -12.87 5.12
C MET A 94 -14.55 -13.76 5.14
N VAL A 95 -13.71 -13.65 6.18
CA VAL A 95 -12.45 -14.40 6.24
C VAL A 95 -12.66 -15.86 6.59
N THR A 96 -11.72 -16.70 6.14
CA THR A 96 -11.63 -18.11 6.55
C THR A 96 -11.37 -18.23 8.05
N GLU A 97 -11.48 -19.44 8.61
CA GLU A 97 -11.21 -19.67 10.05
C GLU A 97 -9.77 -19.30 10.43
N ASP A 98 -8.81 -19.50 9.54
CA ASP A 98 -7.40 -19.15 9.70
C ASP A 98 -7.00 -17.89 8.90
N GLY A 99 -7.99 -17.17 8.39
CA GLY A 99 -7.81 -15.97 7.58
C GLY A 99 -7.34 -14.77 8.40
N SER A 100 -6.91 -13.75 7.68
CA SER A 100 -6.31 -12.55 8.25
C SER A 100 -7.06 -11.28 7.87
N ILE A 101 -7.12 -10.33 8.81
CA ILE A 101 -7.58 -8.96 8.59
C ILE A 101 -6.42 -8.03 8.92
N VAL A 102 -5.95 -7.28 7.92
CA VAL A 102 -4.85 -6.32 8.05
C VAL A 102 -5.36 -4.93 7.74
N ILE A 103 -5.23 -4.01 8.69
CA ILE A 103 -5.72 -2.63 8.55
C ILE A 103 -4.57 -1.65 8.78
N GLU A 104 -4.28 -0.84 7.76
CA GLU A 104 -3.37 0.29 7.86
C GLU A 104 -4.14 1.55 8.24
N ILE A 105 -3.65 2.29 9.23
CA ILE A 105 -4.30 3.52 9.69
C ILE A 105 -3.28 4.54 10.20
N GLY A 106 -3.45 5.79 9.79
CA GLY A 106 -2.62 6.91 10.23
C GLY A 106 -3.03 7.47 11.57
N ASN A 107 -2.10 8.13 12.21
CA ASN A 107 -2.33 8.88 13.44
C ASN A 107 -3.26 10.08 13.19
N ALA A 108 -4.03 10.48 14.20
CA ALA A 108 -4.83 11.69 14.21
C ALA A 108 -4.43 12.59 15.38
N TRP A 109 -4.65 13.89 15.22
CA TRP A 109 -4.34 14.90 16.23
C TRP A 109 -5.60 15.60 16.69
N MET A 110 -5.61 16.06 17.95
CA MET A 110 -6.71 16.84 18.47
C MET A 110 -6.76 18.23 17.79
N PRO A 111 -7.95 18.72 17.40
CA PRO A 111 -8.07 20.04 16.82
C PRO A 111 -7.57 21.13 17.78
N GLY A 112 -6.72 22.03 17.31
CA GLY A 112 -6.23 23.18 18.08
C GLY A 112 -5.31 22.84 19.27
N GLN A 113 -4.85 21.60 19.38
CA GLN A 113 -4.00 21.13 20.49
C GLN A 113 -2.80 20.31 19.99
N PRO A 114 -1.62 20.43 20.59
CA PRO A 114 -0.43 19.65 20.26
C PRO A 114 -0.47 18.24 20.88
N THR A 115 -1.62 17.57 20.83
CA THR A 115 -1.84 16.25 21.41
C THR A 115 -2.42 15.29 20.38
N MET A 116 -1.99 14.03 20.44
CA MET A 116 -2.56 12.98 19.59
C MET A 116 -3.99 12.64 20.05
N SER A 117 -4.85 12.35 19.09
CA SER A 117 -6.18 11.80 19.34
C SER A 117 -6.09 10.32 19.70
N THR A 118 -6.80 9.89 20.74
CA THR A 118 -6.94 8.47 21.12
C THR A 118 -7.97 7.72 20.30
N HIS A 119 -8.79 8.42 19.50
CA HIS A 119 -9.91 7.81 18.77
C HIS A 119 -9.51 6.65 17.85
N VAL A 120 -8.31 6.70 17.29
CA VAL A 120 -7.77 5.59 16.46
C VAL A 120 -7.57 4.32 17.30
N LEU A 121 -6.99 4.46 18.49
CA LEU A 121 -6.77 3.34 19.42
C LEU A 121 -8.10 2.80 19.97
N GLU A 122 -9.01 3.69 20.33
CA GLU A 122 -10.36 3.32 20.80
C GLU A 122 -11.16 2.59 19.71
N ALA A 123 -11.09 3.09 18.47
CA ALA A 123 -11.72 2.45 17.31
C ALA A 123 -11.16 1.04 17.09
N PHE A 124 -9.84 0.89 17.18
CA PHE A 124 -9.16 -0.41 17.07
C PHE A 124 -9.61 -1.39 18.16
N LEU A 125 -9.57 -0.98 19.42
CA LEU A 125 -9.98 -1.86 20.54
C LEU A 125 -11.46 -2.26 20.43
N ARG A 126 -12.32 -1.33 20.01
CA ARG A 126 -13.73 -1.61 19.76
C ARG A 126 -13.93 -2.56 18.58
N PHE A 127 -13.11 -2.40 17.52
CA PHE A 127 -13.11 -3.28 16.35
C PHE A 127 -12.73 -4.72 16.74
N LEU A 128 -11.63 -4.91 17.47
CA LEU A 128 -11.21 -6.22 17.98
C LEU A 128 -12.32 -6.91 18.78
N LYS A 129 -12.85 -6.18 19.77
CA LYS A 129 -13.89 -6.73 20.65
C LYS A 129 -15.17 -7.08 19.89
N LYS A 130 -15.60 -6.22 18.95
CA LYS A 130 -16.84 -6.42 18.21
C LYS A 130 -16.72 -7.52 17.15
N GLY A 131 -15.54 -7.73 16.61
CA GLY A 131 -15.24 -8.78 15.65
C GLY A 131 -14.90 -10.13 16.29
N ASP A 132 -14.73 -10.16 17.62
CA ASP A 132 -14.20 -11.33 18.32
C ASP A 132 -12.89 -11.80 17.66
N LEU A 133 -11.92 -10.87 17.58
CA LEU A 133 -10.67 -11.03 16.85
C LEU A 133 -9.49 -11.03 17.82
N HIS A 134 -8.46 -11.78 17.47
CA HIS A 134 -7.16 -11.76 18.12
C HIS A 134 -6.25 -10.76 17.40
N LEU A 135 -5.52 -9.92 18.14
CA LEU A 135 -4.40 -9.15 17.60
C LEU A 135 -3.20 -10.07 17.45
N CYS A 136 -2.86 -10.44 16.22
CA CYS A 136 -1.73 -11.33 15.94
C CYS A 136 -0.39 -10.58 16.05
N GLN A 137 -0.32 -9.40 15.42
CA GLN A 137 0.87 -8.54 15.48
C GLN A 137 0.55 -7.10 15.10
N GLU A 138 1.27 -6.14 15.67
CA GLU A 138 1.32 -4.75 15.20
C GLU A 138 2.57 -4.55 14.35
N PHE A 139 2.40 -3.84 13.22
CA PHE A 139 3.49 -3.38 12.36
C PHE A 139 3.50 -1.85 12.33
N ILE A 140 4.68 -1.30 12.18
CA ILE A 140 4.90 0.13 11.95
C ILE A 140 5.44 0.32 10.55
N TRP A 141 4.72 1.10 9.75
CA TRP A 141 5.25 1.54 8.48
C TRP A 141 5.81 2.95 8.61
N TYR A 142 7.13 3.05 8.58
CA TYR A 142 7.85 4.31 8.64
C TYR A 142 8.03 4.89 7.24
N ASN A 143 7.67 6.17 7.07
CA ASN A 143 7.86 6.92 5.83
C ASN A 143 8.74 8.14 6.09
N PRO A 144 10.06 8.06 5.82
CA PRO A 144 11.00 9.17 6.05
C PRO A 144 10.72 10.41 5.19
N ALA A 145 10.10 10.21 4.00
CA ALA A 145 9.73 11.28 3.08
C ALA A 145 8.45 12.03 3.47
N ARG A 146 7.78 11.62 4.56
CA ARG A 146 6.57 12.33 5.03
C ARG A 146 6.91 13.76 5.38
N LEU A 147 6.10 14.70 4.90
CA LEU A 147 6.27 16.11 5.22
C LEU A 147 6.14 16.36 6.73
N PRO A 148 6.84 17.38 7.28
CA PRO A 148 6.74 17.73 8.69
C PRO A 148 5.28 18.09 9.06
N SER A 149 4.63 17.20 9.79
CA SER A 149 3.22 17.28 10.15
C SER A 149 3.03 16.79 11.58
N PRO A 150 2.12 17.38 12.36
CA PRO A 150 1.28 18.57 12.05
C PRO A 150 2.11 19.86 11.97
N VAL A 151 1.87 20.65 10.93
CA VAL A 151 2.69 21.85 10.62
C VAL A 151 2.73 22.84 11.77
N GLU A 152 1.59 23.08 12.45
CA GLU A 152 1.49 24.04 13.56
C GLU A 152 2.48 23.70 14.67
N TRP A 153 2.49 22.47 15.13
CA TRP A 153 3.27 22.03 16.30
C TRP A 153 4.70 21.64 15.96
N VAL A 154 4.95 21.16 14.72
CA VAL A 154 6.28 20.72 14.29
C VAL A 154 7.10 21.87 13.74
N ASN A 155 6.52 22.71 12.85
CA ASN A 155 7.27 23.73 12.13
C ASN A 155 7.16 25.12 12.77
N LYS A 156 5.96 25.54 13.21
CA LYS A 156 5.74 26.87 13.75
C LYS A 156 6.11 26.96 15.22
N GLU A 157 5.45 26.20 16.07
CA GLU A 157 5.75 26.18 17.51
C GLU A 157 7.02 25.41 17.87
N ARG A 158 7.42 24.42 17.04
CA ARG A 158 8.55 23.53 17.30
C ARG A 158 8.48 22.79 18.63
N SER A 159 7.25 22.47 19.05
CA SER A 159 6.96 21.76 20.30
C SER A 159 6.78 20.26 20.14
N ARG A 160 6.81 19.74 18.89
CA ARG A 160 6.66 18.31 18.56
C ARG A 160 7.60 17.92 17.42
N VAL A 161 7.92 16.62 17.34
CA VAL A 161 8.62 16.02 16.20
C VAL A 161 7.61 15.62 15.13
N LYS A 162 8.07 15.44 13.87
CA LYS A 162 7.20 15.05 12.77
C LYS A 162 6.61 13.66 12.99
N ASP A 163 5.34 13.51 12.67
CA ASP A 163 4.67 12.22 12.61
C ASP A 163 5.04 11.50 11.31
N ALA A 164 5.85 10.46 11.39
CA ALA A 164 6.48 9.83 10.23
C ALA A 164 6.12 8.35 10.07
N PHE A 165 5.13 7.85 10.77
CA PHE A 165 4.71 6.45 10.66
C PHE A 165 3.19 6.30 10.61
N THR A 166 2.74 5.13 10.13
CA THR A 166 1.37 4.64 10.30
C THR A 166 1.41 3.28 10.99
N ARG A 167 0.31 2.92 11.64
CA ARG A 167 0.14 1.63 12.29
C ARG A 167 -0.54 0.67 11.34
N ILE A 168 -0.12 -0.58 11.38
CA ILE A 168 -0.77 -1.67 10.68
C ILE A 168 -1.06 -2.76 11.69
N TRP A 169 -2.32 -3.10 11.84
CA TRP A 169 -2.77 -4.15 12.75
C TRP A 169 -3.15 -5.40 11.99
N TRP A 170 -2.47 -6.48 12.30
CA TRP A 170 -2.81 -7.80 11.80
C TRP A 170 -3.65 -8.55 12.85
N MET A 171 -4.84 -8.92 12.47
CA MET A 171 -5.85 -9.56 13.29
C MET A 171 -6.36 -10.84 12.62
N SER A 172 -6.90 -11.76 13.41
CA SER A 172 -7.52 -12.98 12.91
C SER A 172 -8.62 -13.48 13.87
N PRO A 173 -9.62 -14.21 13.37
CA PRO A 173 -10.53 -14.99 14.22
C PRO A 173 -9.83 -16.09 15.01
N ASN A 174 -8.65 -16.53 14.55
CA ASN A 174 -7.88 -17.63 15.12
C ASN A 174 -6.56 -17.10 15.72
N PRO A 175 -6.16 -17.51 16.92
CA PRO A 175 -4.86 -17.12 17.47
C PRO A 175 -3.66 -17.70 16.70
N ARG A 176 -3.90 -18.65 15.79
CA ARG A 176 -2.89 -19.27 14.91
C ARG A 176 -3.35 -19.18 13.44
N PRO A 177 -3.36 -17.99 12.84
CA PRO A 177 -3.75 -17.80 11.44
C PRO A 177 -2.71 -18.40 10.50
N LYS A 178 -3.12 -18.60 9.24
CA LYS A 178 -2.20 -18.94 8.15
C LYS A 178 -1.20 -17.82 7.95
N ALA A 179 0.08 -18.14 8.09
CA ALA A 179 1.19 -17.19 7.86
C ALA A 179 2.49 -17.96 7.62
N ASP A 180 3.33 -17.44 6.71
CA ASP A 180 4.64 -18.04 6.43
C ASP A 180 5.69 -16.94 6.17
N ASN A 181 6.52 -16.65 7.16
CA ASN A 181 7.56 -15.63 7.06
C ASN A 181 8.70 -16.00 6.10
N ARG A 182 8.82 -17.27 5.69
CA ARG A 182 9.80 -17.71 4.68
C ARG A 182 9.51 -17.11 3.30
N LYS A 183 8.29 -16.70 3.03
CA LYS A 183 7.88 -16.05 1.77
C LYS A 183 8.26 -14.57 1.68
N VAL A 184 8.72 -13.99 2.79
CA VAL A 184 9.05 -12.56 2.92
C VAL A 184 10.44 -12.32 3.52
N LEU A 185 11.32 -13.30 3.43
CA LEU A 185 12.69 -13.17 3.92
C LEU A 185 13.43 -12.04 3.18
N ARG A 186 14.37 -11.43 3.88
CA ARG A 186 15.29 -10.42 3.37
C ARG A 186 16.68 -10.99 3.20
N GLU A 187 17.52 -10.28 2.48
CA GLU A 187 18.95 -10.60 2.49
C GLU A 187 19.52 -10.52 3.90
N TYR A 188 20.46 -11.42 4.17
CA TYR A 188 21.23 -11.36 5.40
C TYR A 188 22.09 -10.09 5.43
N SER A 189 22.20 -9.49 6.60
CA SER A 189 23.18 -8.44 6.83
C SER A 189 24.60 -8.96 6.58
N PRO A 190 25.56 -8.08 6.25
CA PRO A 190 26.96 -8.47 6.10
C PRO A 190 27.52 -9.24 7.30
N SER A 191 27.15 -8.84 8.52
CA SER A 191 27.53 -9.54 9.75
C SER A 191 26.96 -10.95 9.83
N MET A 192 25.72 -11.16 9.38
CA MET A 192 25.10 -12.49 9.36
C MET A 192 25.70 -13.37 8.27
N LYS A 193 25.95 -12.84 7.07
CA LYS A 193 26.67 -13.55 5.98
C LYS A 193 28.02 -14.05 6.51
N ARG A 194 28.80 -13.18 7.15
CA ARG A 194 30.10 -13.55 7.76
C ARG A 194 29.97 -14.59 8.87
N LEU A 195 28.90 -14.52 9.67
CA LEU A 195 28.65 -15.52 10.71
C LEU A 195 28.42 -16.91 10.10
N ILE A 196 27.58 -17.02 9.06
CA ILE A 196 27.27 -18.27 8.37
C ILE A 196 28.56 -18.85 7.75
N GLU A 197 29.36 -18.01 7.09
CA GLU A 197 30.62 -18.42 6.46
C GLU A 197 31.67 -18.91 7.45
N THR A 198 31.81 -18.23 8.59
CA THR A 198 32.89 -18.51 9.54
C THR A 198 32.49 -19.42 10.69
N GLY A 199 31.20 -19.57 10.94
CA GLY A 199 30.64 -20.25 12.13
C GLY A 199 31.01 -19.63 13.46
N LYS A 200 31.67 -18.46 13.45
CA LYS A 200 32.14 -17.77 14.68
C LYS A 200 31.08 -16.80 15.17
N TYR A 201 30.48 -17.14 16.28
CA TYR A 201 29.49 -16.29 16.95
C TYR A 201 29.85 -16.10 18.43
N ASN A 202 29.56 -14.92 18.93
CA ASN A 202 29.73 -14.61 20.34
C ASN A 202 28.56 -15.23 21.14
N ALA A 203 28.69 -16.50 21.47
CA ALA A 203 27.73 -17.26 22.28
C ALA A 203 27.86 -16.93 23.78
N GLY A 204 26.89 -17.32 24.59
CA GLY A 204 26.88 -17.21 26.04
C GLY A 204 25.83 -16.22 26.60
N ALA A 205 26.02 -15.87 27.84
CA ALA A 205 25.12 -14.96 28.56
C ALA A 205 25.23 -13.51 28.05
N ARG A 206 24.11 -12.84 27.95
CA ARG A 206 24.01 -11.41 27.58
C ARG A 206 23.67 -10.56 28.81
N PRO A 207 24.01 -9.26 28.82
CA PRO A 207 23.59 -8.34 29.88
C PRO A 207 22.08 -8.29 30.10
N SER A 208 21.29 -8.66 29.05
CA SER A 208 19.83 -8.79 29.09
C SER A 208 19.32 -10.14 29.65
N GLU A 209 20.19 -10.91 30.31
CA GLU A 209 19.90 -12.23 30.89
C GLU A 209 19.55 -13.34 29.86
N HIS A 210 19.57 -13.02 28.55
CA HIS A 210 19.41 -14.03 27.53
C HIS A 210 20.68 -14.85 27.34
N HIS A 211 20.52 -16.16 27.20
CA HIS A 211 21.59 -17.08 26.85
C HIS A 211 21.49 -17.49 25.40
N ILE A 212 22.57 -17.31 24.64
CA ILE A 212 22.67 -17.72 23.24
C ILE A 212 23.52 -18.99 23.17
N GLY A 213 22.94 -20.06 22.67
CA GLY A 213 23.64 -21.35 22.48
C GLY A 213 24.75 -21.24 21.44
N ALA A 214 25.79 -22.05 21.58
CA ALA A 214 26.95 -22.06 20.70
C ALA A 214 26.61 -22.38 19.23
N GLU A 215 25.51 -23.10 18.99
CA GLU A 215 25.06 -23.48 17.64
C GLU A 215 23.92 -22.56 17.12
N SER A 216 23.52 -21.53 17.91
CA SER A 216 22.49 -20.62 17.49
C SER A 216 22.93 -19.78 16.28
N PHE A 217 22.00 -19.51 15.38
CA PHE A 217 22.18 -18.67 14.16
C PHE A 217 23.23 -19.15 13.14
N LYS A 218 23.76 -20.34 13.25
CA LYS A 218 24.74 -20.88 12.29
C LYS A 218 24.10 -21.48 11.04
N ALA A 219 22.85 -21.91 11.13
CA ALA A 219 22.14 -22.48 9.98
C ALA A 219 21.77 -21.39 8.96
N ASP A 220 22.02 -21.66 7.69
CA ASP A 220 21.49 -20.84 6.61
C ASP A 220 20.01 -21.18 6.41
N ASN A 221 19.15 -20.20 6.68
CA ASN A 221 17.70 -20.29 6.50
C ASN A 221 17.23 -19.53 5.24
N ASN A 222 18.11 -19.32 4.27
CA ASN A 222 17.87 -18.63 3.01
C ASN A 222 17.47 -17.14 3.15
N GLY A 223 17.74 -16.52 4.30
CA GLY A 223 17.48 -15.12 4.52
C GLY A 223 17.09 -14.78 5.96
N ALA A 224 17.07 -13.50 6.25
CA ALA A 224 16.71 -12.95 7.54
C ALA A 224 15.20 -12.71 7.63
N ILE A 225 14.60 -13.04 8.78
CA ILE A 225 13.20 -12.72 9.08
C ILE A 225 13.06 -11.20 9.18
N PRO A 226 12.14 -10.56 8.45
CA PRO A 226 11.96 -9.12 8.51
C PRO A 226 11.39 -8.69 9.87
N PRO A 227 11.78 -7.50 10.40
CA PRO A 227 11.16 -6.94 11.59
C PRO A 227 9.74 -6.46 11.29
N ASN A 228 8.93 -6.29 12.32
CA ASN A 228 7.59 -5.68 12.22
C ASN A 228 7.61 -4.14 12.10
N VAL A 229 8.75 -3.56 11.81
CA VAL A 229 8.90 -2.13 11.49
C VAL A 229 9.37 -2.02 10.05
N GLY A 230 8.46 -1.65 9.15
CA GLY A 230 8.75 -1.42 7.76
C GLY A 230 9.36 -0.03 7.53
N GLY A 231 10.26 0.10 6.54
CA GLY A 231 10.89 1.38 6.20
C GLY A 231 12.10 1.75 7.06
N VAL A 232 12.53 0.90 7.99
CA VAL A 232 13.65 1.17 8.92
C VAL A 232 14.86 0.31 8.60
N ASP A 233 15.05 -0.12 7.37
CA ASP A 233 16.22 -0.93 6.99
C ASP A 233 17.55 -0.18 7.08
N ALA A 234 17.50 1.01 7.64
CA ALA A 234 18.59 1.98 7.66
C ALA A 234 18.81 2.69 9.01
N LEU A 235 18.50 2.09 10.13
CA LEU A 235 19.11 2.60 11.36
C LEU A 235 20.49 1.96 11.49
N PRO A 236 21.58 2.75 11.37
CA PRO A 236 22.91 2.24 11.60
C PRO A 236 23.01 1.71 13.04
N SER A 237 23.75 0.62 13.21
CA SER A 237 24.26 0.25 14.53
C SER A 237 24.96 1.49 15.11
N MET A 238 24.53 1.94 16.29
CA MET A 238 25.05 3.16 16.90
C MET A 238 26.48 3.01 17.43
N ASP A 239 27.20 1.95 17.06
CA ASP A 239 28.54 1.61 17.55
C ASP A 239 29.67 2.28 16.76
N GLY A 240 29.34 3.11 15.76
CA GLY A 240 30.33 3.84 14.96
C GLY A 240 29.93 5.28 14.68
N VAL A 241 30.91 6.17 14.66
CA VAL A 241 30.73 7.56 14.22
C VAL A 241 30.42 7.53 12.72
N ILE A 242 29.16 7.76 12.35
CA ILE A 242 28.74 7.79 10.94
C ILE A 242 29.14 9.14 10.36
N THR A 243 30.07 9.09 9.41
CA THR A 243 30.37 10.27 8.62
C THR A 243 29.20 10.57 7.66
N PRO A 244 28.93 11.84 7.31
CA PRO A 244 27.89 12.19 6.35
C PRO A 244 27.97 11.42 5.01
N LYS A 245 29.19 11.10 4.57
CA LYS A 245 29.44 10.30 3.37
C LYS A 245 29.05 8.82 3.56
N GLY A 246 29.45 8.20 4.67
CA GLY A 246 29.09 6.82 5.00
C GLY A 246 27.58 6.66 5.22
N PHE A 247 26.87 7.70 5.70
CA PHE A 247 25.42 7.70 5.82
C PHE A 247 24.72 7.74 4.45
N ALA A 248 25.25 8.51 3.49
CA ALA A 248 24.72 8.55 2.13
C ALA A 248 24.94 7.22 1.39
N GLU A 249 26.13 6.63 1.46
CA GLU A 249 26.45 5.29 0.91
C GLU A 249 25.58 4.21 1.57
N TYR A 250 25.41 4.25 2.86
CA TYR A 250 24.54 3.35 3.60
C TYR A 250 23.07 3.46 3.18
N LEU A 251 22.55 4.69 2.97
CA LEU A 251 21.21 4.91 2.44
C LEU A 251 21.06 4.38 1.01
N GLU A 252 22.09 4.45 0.18
CA GLU A 252 22.06 3.90 -1.18
C GLU A 252 22.04 2.36 -1.19
N GLU A 253 22.83 1.71 -0.36
CA GLU A 253 22.89 0.24 -0.25
C GLU A 253 21.66 -0.36 0.42
N THR A 254 21.06 0.32 1.41
CA THR A 254 19.93 -0.21 2.19
C THR A 254 18.57 0.14 1.61
N THR A 255 18.51 1.01 0.60
CA THR A 255 17.26 1.52 0.05
C THR A 255 16.55 0.60 -0.94
N ASN A 256 17.02 -0.60 -1.18
CA ASN A 256 16.39 -1.52 -2.13
C ASN A 256 15.07 -2.14 -1.68
N LEU A 257 14.62 -1.94 -0.45
CA LEU A 257 13.46 -2.66 0.07
C LEU A 257 12.20 -1.82 0.33
N LEU A 258 12.24 -0.53 0.56
CA LEU A 258 11.02 0.27 0.78
C LEU A 258 11.17 1.75 0.40
N LYS A 259 11.79 2.07 -0.73
CA LYS A 259 11.59 3.36 -1.39
C LYS A 259 10.18 3.46 -1.99
N ALA A 260 9.18 3.19 -1.20
CA ALA A 260 7.81 3.45 -1.59
C ALA A 260 7.36 4.74 -0.92
N ALA A 261 7.85 5.86 -1.42
CA ALA A 261 7.09 7.09 -1.29
C ALA A 261 5.72 6.86 -1.93
N ASN A 262 4.63 7.28 -1.29
CA ASN A 262 3.27 7.25 -1.85
C ASN A 262 3.16 8.02 -3.19
N THR A 263 4.23 8.53 -3.71
CA THR A 263 4.36 9.43 -4.85
C THR A 263 5.36 8.91 -5.87
N LEU A 264 5.21 7.64 -6.30
CA LEU A 264 5.90 7.23 -7.52
C LEU A 264 5.30 8.05 -8.69
N SER A 265 6.07 9.01 -9.17
CA SER A 265 5.69 9.89 -10.29
C SER A 265 5.56 9.14 -11.62
N SER A 266 6.08 7.93 -11.72
CA SER A 266 6.11 7.05 -12.90
C SER A 266 5.17 5.85 -12.82
N ASP A 267 4.20 5.83 -11.90
CA ASP A 267 3.19 4.76 -11.77
C ASP A 267 2.29 4.74 -13.04
N GLY A 268 2.14 3.56 -13.67
CA GLY A 268 1.30 3.35 -14.85
C GLY A 268 -0.14 3.82 -14.63
N TYR A 269 -0.70 3.60 -13.44
CA TYR A 269 -2.02 4.11 -13.04
C TYR A 269 -2.10 5.64 -13.10
N ARG A 270 -1.07 6.35 -12.61
CA ARG A 270 -1.05 7.81 -12.69
C ARG A 270 -1.04 8.29 -14.13
N LYS A 271 -0.22 7.67 -14.97
CA LYS A 271 -0.19 7.98 -16.41
C LYS A 271 -1.55 7.71 -17.04
N PHE A 272 -2.16 6.56 -16.78
CA PHE A 272 -3.50 6.21 -17.27
C PHE A 272 -4.55 7.27 -16.90
N CYS A 273 -4.57 7.74 -15.65
CA CYS A 273 -5.49 8.80 -15.21
C CYS A 273 -5.21 10.12 -15.94
N LEU A 274 -3.94 10.55 -16.02
CA LEU A 274 -3.57 11.82 -16.65
C LEU A 274 -3.89 11.83 -18.15
N ASP A 275 -3.63 10.75 -18.86
CA ASP A 275 -3.92 10.62 -20.29
C ASP A 275 -5.44 10.73 -20.58
N ARG A 276 -6.28 10.55 -19.56
CA ARG A 276 -7.76 10.63 -19.64
C ARG A 276 -8.34 11.87 -18.93
N GLY A 277 -7.49 12.78 -18.44
CA GLY A 277 -7.95 13.94 -17.66
C GLY A 277 -8.67 13.57 -16.37
N ALA A 278 -8.46 12.34 -15.87
CA ALA A 278 -9.08 11.84 -14.64
C ALA A 278 -8.26 12.19 -13.39
N PRO A 279 -8.91 12.43 -12.25
CA PRO A 279 -8.20 12.68 -11.02
C PRO A 279 -7.48 11.42 -10.53
N VAL A 280 -6.20 11.59 -10.17
CA VAL A 280 -5.41 10.53 -9.54
C VAL A 280 -5.82 10.39 -8.09
N HIS A 281 -6.02 9.17 -7.59
CA HIS A 281 -6.36 8.94 -6.18
C HIS A 281 -5.27 9.51 -5.26
N PRO A 282 -5.62 10.37 -4.29
CA PRO A 282 -4.64 11.14 -3.51
C PRO A 282 -3.88 10.32 -2.47
N ALA A 283 -4.49 9.24 -1.96
CA ALA A 283 -3.93 8.37 -0.92
C ALA A 283 -3.74 6.96 -1.50
N ARG A 284 -2.58 6.71 -2.11
CA ARG A 284 -2.25 5.40 -2.71
C ARG A 284 -1.38 4.61 -1.75
N MET A 285 -1.75 3.34 -1.53
CA MET A 285 -0.94 2.39 -0.78
C MET A 285 0.30 2.01 -1.61
N PRO A 286 1.51 1.94 -1.01
CA PRO A 286 2.67 1.38 -1.69
C PRO A 286 2.45 -0.09 -2.04
N SER A 287 2.73 -0.46 -3.29
CA SER A 287 2.57 -1.85 -3.75
C SER A 287 3.44 -2.84 -2.95
N THR A 288 4.65 -2.43 -2.57
CA THR A 288 5.58 -3.25 -1.77
C THR A 288 5.04 -3.61 -0.39
N LEU A 289 4.27 -2.70 0.23
CA LEU A 289 3.62 -2.97 1.52
C LEU A 289 2.50 -4.02 1.35
N VAL A 290 1.68 -3.87 0.31
CA VAL A 290 0.63 -4.84 -0.02
C VAL A 290 1.25 -6.19 -0.36
N GLU A 291 2.30 -6.21 -1.19
CA GLU A 291 3.02 -7.40 -1.61
C GLU A 291 3.55 -8.20 -0.41
N PHE A 292 4.12 -7.51 0.57
CA PHE A 292 4.57 -8.14 1.81
C PHE A 292 3.46 -8.94 2.50
N PHE A 293 2.30 -8.32 2.73
CA PHE A 293 1.20 -8.99 3.44
C PHE A 293 0.53 -10.07 2.59
N VAL A 294 0.39 -9.86 1.28
CA VAL A 294 -0.16 -10.88 0.37
C VAL A 294 0.73 -12.12 0.35
N LYS A 295 2.05 -11.96 0.21
CA LYS A 295 3.00 -13.08 0.28
C LYS A 295 3.01 -13.77 1.64
N PHE A 296 3.04 -12.97 2.72
CA PHE A 296 3.15 -13.48 4.08
C PHE A 296 1.95 -14.30 4.52
N LEU A 297 0.72 -13.89 4.14
CA LEU A 297 -0.53 -14.38 4.70
C LEU A 297 -1.39 -15.21 3.73
N THR A 298 -0.94 -15.37 2.48
CA THR A 298 -1.72 -16.11 1.47
C THR A 298 -0.85 -17.03 0.61
N ASP A 299 -1.50 -17.97 -0.07
CA ASP A 299 -0.96 -18.78 -1.17
C ASP A 299 -1.59 -18.37 -2.51
N GLU A 300 -1.04 -18.85 -3.62
CA GLU A 300 -1.64 -18.71 -4.95
C GLU A 300 -3.07 -19.28 -4.96
N GLY A 301 -3.99 -18.60 -5.65
CA GLY A 301 -5.40 -18.96 -5.71
C GLY A 301 -6.23 -18.54 -4.49
N ASP A 302 -5.62 -18.11 -3.37
CA ASP A 302 -6.34 -17.54 -2.23
C ASP A 302 -7.06 -16.25 -2.60
N LEU A 303 -8.13 -15.93 -1.88
CA LEU A 303 -8.95 -14.74 -2.12
C LEU A 303 -8.53 -13.60 -1.19
N VAL A 304 -8.22 -12.44 -1.79
CA VAL A 304 -7.89 -11.17 -1.12
C VAL A 304 -9.05 -10.20 -1.26
N LEU A 305 -9.42 -9.50 -0.19
CA LEU A 305 -10.49 -8.50 -0.17
C LEU A 305 -9.94 -7.13 0.26
N ASP A 306 -10.27 -6.08 -0.47
CA ASP A 306 -10.06 -4.69 -0.05
C ASP A 306 -11.38 -3.91 -0.08
N PRO A 307 -12.01 -3.63 1.08
CA PRO A 307 -13.27 -2.89 1.15
C PRO A 307 -13.12 -1.37 1.02
N PHE A 308 -11.89 -0.83 0.91
CA PHE A 308 -11.60 0.60 0.71
C PHE A 308 -10.49 0.76 -0.34
N ALA A 309 -10.72 0.22 -1.51
CA ALA A 309 -9.68 -0.06 -2.50
C ALA A 309 -9.03 1.20 -3.12
N GLY A 310 -9.70 2.34 -3.13
CA GLY A 310 -9.18 3.55 -3.74
C GLY A 310 -8.77 3.33 -5.20
N SER A 311 -7.46 3.35 -5.45
CA SER A 311 -6.89 3.05 -6.77
C SER A 311 -6.66 1.55 -7.03
N ASN A 312 -7.17 0.66 -6.19
CA ASN A 312 -7.08 -0.80 -6.29
C ASN A 312 -5.64 -1.36 -6.38
N THR A 313 -4.74 -0.81 -5.57
CA THR A 313 -3.37 -1.34 -5.46
C THR A 313 -3.39 -2.78 -4.94
N THR A 314 -4.27 -3.08 -3.98
CA THR A 314 -4.41 -4.41 -3.38
C THR A 314 -4.81 -5.46 -4.41
N GLY A 315 -5.82 -5.17 -5.25
CA GLY A 315 -6.24 -6.08 -6.32
C GLY A 315 -5.15 -6.32 -7.36
N ALA A 316 -4.47 -5.25 -7.80
CA ALA A 316 -3.41 -5.38 -8.80
C ALA A 316 -2.21 -6.21 -8.29
N VAL A 317 -1.82 -6.02 -7.03
CA VAL A 317 -0.76 -6.83 -6.42
C VAL A 317 -1.22 -8.28 -6.23
N ALA A 318 -2.44 -8.50 -5.78
CA ALA A 318 -2.99 -9.85 -5.61
C ALA A 318 -2.99 -10.61 -6.94
N GLU A 319 -3.50 -9.98 -8.02
CA GLU A 319 -3.51 -10.57 -9.36
C GLU A 319 -2.11 -10.87 -9.89
N GLY A 320 -1.19 -9.91 -9.79
CA GLY A 320 0.19 -10.09 -10.21
C GLY A 320 0.94 -11.20 -9.45
N LEU A 321 0.43 -11.60 -8.29
CA LEU A 321 0.93 -12.73 -7.49
C LEU A 321 0.09 -14.01 -7.64
N GLY A 322 -0.86 -14.08 -8.56
CA GLY A 322 -1.72 -15.25 -8.78
C GLY A 322 -2.79 -15.47 -7.71
N ARG A 323 -3.17 -14.43 -6.95
CA ARG A 323 -4.27 -14.47 -5.98
C ARG A 323 -5.53 -13.93 -6.62
N ARG A 324 -6.68 -14.50 -6.22
CA ARG A 324 -7.98 -13.91 -6.56
C ARG A 324 -8.22 -12.68 -5.70
N TRP A 325 -9.02 -11.73 -6.19
CA TRP A 325 -9.29 -10.52 -5.43
C TRP A 325 -10.70 -9.97 -5.61
N LEU A 326 -11.15 -9.24 -4.59
CA LEU A 326 -12.37 -8.44 -4.59
C LEU A 326 -12.03 -7.06 -4.04
N SER A 327 -12.48 -6.03 -4.72
CA SER A 327 -12.28 -4.65 -4.29
C SER A 327 -13.58 -3.86 -4.27
N ILE A 328 -13.70 -2.95 -3.31
CA ILE A 328 -14.84 -2.06 -3.17
C ILE A 328 -14.32 -0.64 -3.02
N GLU A 329 -14.81 0.28 -3.85
CA GLU A 329 -14.52 1.71 -3.77
C GLU A 329 -15.81 2.51 -3.84
N ALA A 330 -15.94 3.51 -2.96
CA ALA A 330 -17.17 4.31 -2.86
C ALA A 330 -17.29 5.33 -3.99
N ASP A 331 -16.17 5.88 -4.44
CA ASP A 331 -16.13 6.87 -5.51
C ASP A 331 -16.03 6.17 -6.88
N TRP A 332 -17.03 6.45 -7.74
CA TRP A 332 -17.09 5.87 -9.08
C TRP A 332 -15.86 6.18 -9.93
N THR A 333 -15.36 7.41 -9.83
CA THR A 333 -14.22 7.84 -10.65
C THR A 333 -12.97 7.05 -10.30
N TYR A 334 -12.72 6.86 -9.00
CA TYR A 334 -11.58 6.07 -8.54
C TYR A 334 -11.77 4.58 -8.87
N ALA A 335 -12.97 4.04 -8.65
CA ALA A 335 -13.29 2.64 -8.98
C ALA A 335 -13.08 2.36 -10.46
N ALA A 336 -13.64 3.19 -11.35
CA ALA A 336 -13.54 3.01 -12.79
C ALA A 336 -12.09 3.13 -13.29
N HIS A 337 -11.37 4.19 -12.86
CA HIS A 337 -10.01 4.42 -13.34
C HIS A 337 -8.97 3.48 -12.73
N SER A 338 -9.31 2.74 -11.65
CA SER A 338 -8.43 1.73 -11.08
C SER A 338 -8.13 0.57 -12.04
N ILE A 339 -8.95 0.38 -13.09
CA ILE A 339 -8.70 -0.57 -14.18
C ILE A 339 -7.35 -0.35 -14.85
N GLY A 340 -6.84 0.90 -14.87
CA GLY A 340 -5.52 1.24 -15.41
C GLY A 340 -4.32 0.61 -14.68
N ARG A 341 -4.55 -0.16 -13.62
CA ARG A 341 -3.52 -0.94 -12.94
C ARG A 341 -3.33 -2.33 -13.55
N PHE A 342 -4.26 -2.77 -14.36
CA PHE A 342 -4.28 -4.13 -14.93
C PHE A 342 -3.87 -4.08 -16.40
N GLU A 343 -3.34 -5.17 -16.90
CA GLU A 343 -3.08 -5.30 -18.32
C GLU A 343 -4.41 -5.40 -19.10
N PRO A 344 -4.52 -4.77 -20.28
CA PRO A 344 -5.77 -4.78 -21.04
C PRO A 344 -6.31 -6.17 -21.32
N ASP A 345 -5.42 -7.13 -21.55
CA ASP A 345 -5.78 -8.50 -21.92
C ASP A 345 -6.27 -9.33 -20.72
N SER A 346 -5.98 -8.92 -19.48
CA SER A 346 -6.54 -9.55 -18.28
C SER A 346 -7.96 -9.11 -17.96
N VAL A 347 -8.46 -8.02 -18.57
CA VAL A 347 -9.81 -7.52 -18.33
C VAL A 347 -10.83 -8.34 -19.13
N THR A 348 -11.68 -9.08 -18.43
CA THR A 348 -12.64 -10.02 -19.02
C THR A 348 -14.03 -9.43 -19.20
N ALA A 349 -14.41 -8.48 -18.32
CA ALA A 349 -15.71 -7.80 -18.42
C ALA A 349 -15.63 -6.37 -17.86
N THR A 350 -16.44 -5.50 -18.44
CA THR A 350 -16.70 -4.15 -17.93
C THR A 350 -18.21 -3.91 -17.87
N CYS A 351 -18.64 -3.02 -17.00
CA CYS A 351 -20.03 -2.65 -16.95
C CYS A 351 -20.51 -1.95 -18.24
N GLU A 352 -21.79 -2.07 -18.58
CA GLU A 352 -22.41 -1.35 -19.71
C GLU A 352 -22.06 0.14 -19.72
N GLY A 353 -21.64 0.66 -20.87
CA GLY A 353 -21.21 2.05 -21.05
C GLY A 353 -19.78 2.35 -20.63
N PHE A 354 -19.03 1.39 -20.07
CA PHE A 354 -17.60 1.54 -19.78
C PHE A 354 -16.80 0.90 -20.93
N GLN A 355 -16.44 1.71 -21.92
CA GLN A 355 -15.60 1.24 -23.03
C GLN A 355 -14.14 1.62 -22.73
N VAL A 356 -13.28 0.64 -22.74
CA VAL A 356 -11.86 0.81 -22.70
C VAL A 356 -11.30 0.41 -24.05
N SER A 357 -10.83 1.39 -24.82
CA SER A 357 -10.27 1.12 -26.15
C SER A 357 -8.93 0.39 -25.98
N LYS A 358 -8.82 -0.80 -26.56
CA LYS A 358 -7.51 -1.44 -26.78
C LYS A 358 -6.78 -0.61 -27.84
N VAL A 359 -5.53 -0.22 -27.59
CA VAL A 359 -4.69 0.36 -28.63
C VAL A 359 -4.10 -0.79 -29.42
N GLU A 360 -4.44 -0.87 -30.70
CA GLU A 360 -3.58 -1.62 -31.63
C GLU A 360 -2.20 -0.91 -31.65
N PRO A 361 -1.09 -1.65 -31.55
CA PRO A 361 0.22 -1.04 -31.66
C PRO A 361 0.33 -0.34 -33.02
N GLU A 362 0.64 0.96 -33.02
CA GLU A 362 0.98 1.65 -34.26
C GLU A 362 2.09 0.86 -34.97
N PRO A 363 1.93 0.58 -36.28
CA PRO A 363 3.02 -0.05 -37.02
C PRO A 363 4.26 0.81 -36.90
N PRO A 364 5.46 0.21 -36.81
CA PRO A 364 6.69 0.96 -36.68
C PRO A 364 6.79 1.96 -37.83
N GLN A 365 6.89 3.25 -37.49
CA GLN A 365 7.14 4.30 -38.49
C GLN A 365 8.45 3.95 -39.18
N SER A 366 8.40 3.76 -40.50
CA SER A 366 9.58 3.62 -41.35
C SER A 366 10.45 4.89 -41.16
N VAL A 367 11.63 4.70 -40.64
CA VAL A 367 12.66 5.76 -40.60
C VAL A 367 13.06 6.00 -42.04
N ASP A 368 12.62 7.11 -42.60
CA ASP A 368 13.06 7.58 -43.90
C ASP A 368 14.48 8.14 -43.73
N ASP A 369 15.47 7.41 -44.23
CA ASP A 369 16.87 7.87 -44.29
C ASP A 369 17.03 8.96 -45.37
N GLY A 370 16.69 10.18 -44.99
CA GLY A 370 16.77 11.37 -45.86
C GLY A 370 17.77 12.42 -45.38
N GLN A 371 19.01 12.30 -45.88
CA GLN A 371 19.99 13.38 -46.16
C GLN A 371 20.47 14.29 -45.01
N ALA A 372 21.72 14.04 -44.66
CA ALA A 372 22.62 15.05 -44.07
C ALA A 372 22.85 16.26 -44.97
N THR A 373 22.62 17.46 -44.46
CA THR A 373 23.32 18.66 -44.91
C THR A 373 23.83 19.47 -43.72
N ALA A 374 25.14 19.68 -43.75
CA ALA A 374 25.91 20.49 -42.83
C ALA A 374 25.62 21.96 -43.03
N ALA A 375 25.53 22.72 -41.95
CA ALA A 375 25.93 24.14 -41.94
C ALA A 375 26.30 24.57 -40.51
N SER A 376 27.52 25.04 -40.42
CA SER A 376 28.18 25.69 -39.31
C SER A 376 27.55 27.06 -38.99
N SER A 377 27.58 27.47 -37.74
CA SER A 377 28.26 28.67 -37.26
C SER A 377 27.83 29.07 -35.85
N ALA A 378 28.82 29.52 -35.14
CA ALA A 378 28.90 29.99 -33.79
C ALA A 378 27.99 31.17 -33.42
N SER A 379 27.60 31.26 -32.14
CA SER A 379 27.84 32.49 -31.38
C SER A 379 27.59 32.25 -29.89
N SER A 380 28.59 32.61 -29.12
CA SER A 380 28.64 32.76 -27.67
C SER A 380 27.71 33.91 -27.19
N SER A 381 27.01 33.71 -26.07
CA SER A 381 26.64 34.83 -25.20
C SER A 381 26.52 34.37 -23.75
N GLU A 382 27.27 35.11 -22.94
CA GLU A 382 27.48 34.99 -21.50
C GLU A 382 26.18 35.14 -20.69
N MET A 383 26.11 34.39 -19.57
CA MET A 383 25.17 34.67 -18.47
C MET A 383 25.84 35.53 -17.40
N PRO A 384 25.17 36.50 -16.80
CA PRO A 384 25.68 37.17 -15.62
C PRO A 384 25.32 36.45 -14.33
N LEU A 385 26.33 36.40 -13.46
CA LEU A 385 26.25 36.08 -12.04
C LEU A 385 25.44 37.15 -11.29
N PHE A 386 24.53 36.72 -10.43
CA PHE A 386 24.03 37.56 -9.33
C PHE A 386 24.42 36.95 -7.99
N THR A 387 25.25 37.72 -7.28
CA THR A 387 25.54 37.65 -5.85
C THR A 387 24.53 38.51 -5.09
N SER A 388 23.92 38.00 -4.07
CA SER A 388 23.75 38.49 -2.69
C SER A 388 22.66 37.68 -1.98
#